data_63792d9d00005a55f848a77ed57edc0f
#
_entry.id   63792d9d00005a55f848a77ed57edc0f
#
_cell.length_a   1.000
_cell.length_b   1.000
_cell.length_c   1.000
_cell.angle_alpha   90.00
_cell.angle_beta   90.00
_cell.angle_gamma   90.00
#
_symmetry.space_group_name_H-M   'P 1'
#
loop_
_entity.id
_entity.type
_entity.pdbx_description
1 polymer ?
#
loop_
_entity_poly.entity_id
_entity_poly.type
_entity_poly.pdbx_seq_one_letter_code
_entity_poly.pdbx_strand_id
1 'polypeptide(L)'
;SDFTGYALRTFVSPNGTLRTVIAGCASGPTQWERVDWSADTPPGTSVSLRVRTATTEADLAMARWVGPFRDRPSELELPPGPVSGERFAELELTLDSGGTMTSPRIDRLTVQYNCPL
;
A
#
# COMPACT_ATOMS: atom_id res chain seq x y z
N SER A 1 0.32 -0.48 21.57
CA SER A 1 0.42 -0.53 20.12
C SER A 1 -0.83 -1.12 19.53
N ASP A 2 -1.22 -0.66 18.36
CA ASP A 2 -2.42 -1.10 17.68
C ASP A 2 -2.08 -1.72 16.34
N PHE A 3 -2.92 -2.63 15.94
CA PHE A 3 -2.81 -3.30 14.66
C PHE A 3 -4.15 -3.20 13.94
N THR A 4 -4.12 -2.79 12.68
CA THR A 4 -5.32 -2.72 11.87
C THR A 4 -5.09 -3.39 10.53
N GLY A 5 -6.00 -4.28 10.18
CA GLY A 5 -6.05 -4.90 8.87
C GLY A 5 -7.07 -4.18 8.01
N TYR A 6 -6.75 -4.02 6.73
CA TYR A 6 -7.67 -3.50 5.74
C TYR A 6 -7.81 -4.54 4.64
N ALA A 7 -9.04 -4.98 4.42
CA ALA A 7 -9.35 -5.98 3.40
C ALA A 7 -10.23 -5.34 2.33
N LEU A 8 -9.95 -5.64 1.08
CA LEU A 8 -10.74 -5.17 -0.05
C LEU A 8 -11.26 -6.34 -0.86
N ARG A 9 -12.24 -6.06 -1.70
CA ARG A 9 -12.76 -7.05 -2.63
C ARG A 9 -11.74 -7.31 -3.74
N THR A 10 -11.91 -8.45 -4.40
CA THR A 10 -11.09 -8.81 -5.55
C THR A 10 -11.06 -7.69 -6.57
N PHE A 11 -9.87 -7.33 -7.01
CA PHE A 11 -9.64 -6.34 -8.05
C PHE A 11 -8.81 -6.98 -9.15
N VAL A 12 -9.33 -6.93 -10.38
CA VAL A 12 -8.68 -7.53 -11.56
C VAL A 12 -8.56 -6.46 -12.63
N SER A 13 -7.36 -6.32 -13.16
CA SER A 13 -7.15 -5.42 -14.29
C SER A 13 -5.91 -5.85 -15.06
N PRO A 14 -5.93 -5.80 -16.40
CA PRO A 14 -4.72 -6.03 -17.17
C PRO A 14 -3.68 -4.94 -16.93
N ASN A 15 -4.11 -3.70 -16.83
CA ASN A 15 -3.26 -2.56 -16.50
C ASN A 15 -4.12 -1.56 -15.76
N GLY A 16 -3.81 -1.31 -14.51
CA GLY A 16 -4.60 -0.39 -13.74
C GLY A 16 -4.01 -0.11 -12.38
N THR A 17 -4.61 0.85 -11.70
CA THR A 17 -4.19 1.21 -10.35
C THR A 17 -5.38 1.14 -9.42
N LEU A 18 -5.11 0.76 -8.18
CA LEU A 18 -6.08 0.77 -7.09
C LEU A 18 -5.51 1.66 -6.00
N ARG A 19 -6.24 2.69 -5.61
CA ARG A 19 -5.83 3.58 -4.52
C ARG A 19 -6.77 3.44 -3.33
N THR A 20 -6.18 3.51 -2.14
CA THR A 20 -6.96 3.53 -0.91
C THR A 20 -6.27 4.40 0.13
N VAL A 21 -7.07 5.06 0.97
CA VAL A 21 -6.58 5.93 2.03
C VAL A 21 -6.87 5.27 3.37
N ILE A 22 -5.84 5.21 4.22
CA ILE A 22 -5.94 4.64 5.55
C ILE A 22 -5.72 5.75 6.57
N ALA A 23 -6.65 5.90 7.50
CA ALA A 23 -6.47 6.78 8.65
C ALA A 23 -5.76 5.97 9.75
N GLY A 24 -4.58 6.41 10.12
CA GLY A 24 -3.79 5.77 11.17
C GLY A 24 -4.17 6.26 12.56
N CYS A 25 -3.18 6.58 13.36
CA CYS A 25 -3.37 6.95 14.76
C CYS A 25 -4.10 8.28 14.91
N ALA A 26 -5.10 8.32 15.80
CA ALA A 26 -5.90 9.53 16.01
C ALA A 26 -5.09 10.64 16.68
N SER A 27 -4.08 10.29 17.47
CA SER A 27 -3.18 11.26 18.08
C SER A 27 -1.77 10.70 18.10
N GLY A 28 -0.79 11.59 17.98
CA GLY A 28 0.59 11.21 17.89
C GLY A 28 0.96 10.63 16.52
N PRO A 29 2.20 10.15 16.37
CA PRO A 29 2.65 9.59 15.11
C PRO A 29 2.04 8.22 14.84
N THR A 30 1.98 7.85 13.57
CA THR A 30 1.61 6.50 13.15
C THR A 30 2.88 5.82 12.68
N GLN A 31 3.18 4.67 13.24
CA GLN A 31 4.31 3.86 12.78
C GLN A 31 3.79 2.87 11.75
N TRP A 32 3.96 3.21 10.49
CA TRP A 32 3.54 2.34 9.37
C TRP A 32 4.56 1.23 9.23
N GLU A 33 4.15 -0.01 9.43
CA GLU A 33 5.07 -1.13 9.53
C GLU A 33 5.18 -1.91 8.24
N ARG A 34 4.06 -2.42 7.73
CA ARG A 34 4.10 -3.22 6.52
C ARG A 34 2.75 -3.24 5.82
N VAL A 35 2.81 -3.55 4.54
CA VAL A 35 1.63 -3.81 3.72
C VAL A 35 1.80 -5.19 3.11
N ASP A 36 0.79 -6.02 3.26
CA ASP A 36 0.73 -7.31 2.59
C ASP A 36 -0.50 -7.36 1.70
N TRP A 37 -0.40 -8.12 0.64
CA TRP A 37 -1.54 -8.37 -0.24
C TRP A 37 -1.52 -9.82 -0.69
N SER A 38 -2.72 -10.35 -0.94
CA SER A 38 -2.89 -11.64 -1.57
C SER A 38 -3.21 -11.42 -3.03
N ALA A 39 -2.42 -11.98 -3.92
CA ALA A 39 -2.55 -11.72 -5.34
C ALA A 39 -2.32 -12.98 -6.15
N ASP A 40 -2.98 -13.04 -7.30
CA ASP A 40 -2.70 -14.01 -8.33
C ASP A 40 -1.99 -13.29 -9.46
N THR A 41 -0.72 -13.63 -9.69
CA THR A 41 0.11 -13.02 -10.72
C THR A 41 0.55 -14.06 -11.73
N PRO A 42 -0.27 -14.32 -12.77
CA PRO A 42 0.14 -15.25 -13.82
C PRO A 42 1.50 -14.84 -14.41
N PRO A 43 2.23 -15.77 -15.04
CA PRO A 43 3.56 -15.47 -15.58
C PRO A 43 3.55 -14.22 -16.45
N GLY A 44 4.53 -13.34 -16.21
CA GLY A 44 4.68 -12.08 -16.93
C GLY A 44 3.87 -10.94 -16.36
N THR A 45 2.99 -11.19 -15.40
CA THR A 45 2.22 -10.12 -14.72
C THR A 45 2.90 -9.72 -13.41
N SER A 46 2.55 -8.54 -12.92
CA SER A 46 3.15 -8.05 -11.68
C SER A 46 2.20 -7.12 -10.94
N VAL A 47 2.46 -6.98 -9.63
CA VAL A 47 1.80 -6.02 -8.76
C VAL A 47 2.90 -5.27 -8.02
N SER A 48 2.78 -3.95 -7.96
CA SER A 48 3.69 -3.13 -7.17
C SER A 48 2.89 -2.14 -6.33
N LEU A 49 3.52 -1.67 -5.26
CA LEU A 49 2.91 -0.78 -4.28
C LEU A 49 3.73 0.48 -4.15
N ARG A 50 3.08 1.63 -4.04
CA ARG A 50 3.73 2.83 -3.51
C ARG A 50 2.84 3.47 -2.47
N VAL A 51 3.46 4.20 -1.55
CA VAL A 51 2.81 4.76 -0.38
C VAL A 51 3.20 6.22 -0.24
N ARG A 52 2.25 7.05 0.13
CA ARG A 52 2.53 8.42 0.56
C ARG A 52 1.75 8.71 1.83
N THR A 53 2.30 9.58 2.66
CA THR A 53 1.71 9.91 3.96
C THR A 53 1.60 11.41 4.12
N ALA A 54 0.64 11.84 4.94
CA ALA A 54 0.44 13.25 5.25
C ALA A 54 -0.30 13.40 6.57
N THR A 55 -0.19 14.57 7.17
CA THR A 55 -0.86 14.89 8.44
C THR A 55 -2.37 14.96 8.25
N THR A 56 -2.84 15.41 7.09
CA THR A 56 -4.26 15.48 6.76
C THR A 56 -4.51 14.73 5.47
N GLU A 57 -5.74 14.29 5.29
CA GLU A 57 -6.10 13.58 4.07
C GLU A 57 -5.94 14.46 2.83
N ALA A 58 -6.29 15.75 2.95
CA ALA A 58 -6.16 16.69 1.84
C ALA A 58 -4.72 16.86 1.38
N ASP A 59 -3.76 16.83 2.32
CA ASP A 59 -2.35 17.01 2.01
C ASP A 59 -1.73 15.81 1.29
N LEU A 60 -2.40 14.68 1.27
CA LEU A 60 -1.91 13.51 0.53
C LEU A 60 -1.68 13.81 -0.95
N ALA A 61 -2.51 14.67 -1.53
CA ALA A 61 -2.37 15.02 -2.94
C ALA A 61 -1.03 15.69 -3.28
N MET A 62 -0.39 16.30 -2.28
CA MET A 62 0.89 16.99 -2.45
C MET A 62 2.07 16.18 -1.89
N ALA A 63 1.80 15.04 -1.28
CA ALA A 63 2.83 14.24 -0.63
C ALA A 63 3.65 13.46 -1.67
N ARG A 64 4.92 13.21 -1.31
CA ARG A 64 5.81 12.42 -2.17
C ARG A 64 5.52 10.93 -2.02
N TRP A 65 5.44 10.24 -3.14
CA TRP A 65 5.33 8.80 -3.15
C TRP A 65 6.65 8.14 -2.75
N VAL A 66 6.54 7.07 -1.96
CA VAL A 66 7.66 6.20 -1.58
C VAL A 66 7.44 4.84 -2.24
N GLY A 67 8.47 4.30 -2.83
CA GLY A 67 8.41 3.03 -3.56
C GLY A 67 8.96 3.17 -4.96
N PRO A 68 8.70 2.22 -5.86
CA PRO A 68 7.75 1.12 -5.68
C PRO A 68 8.30 -0.01 -4.83
N PHE A 69 7.40 -0.63 -4.07
CA PHE A 69 7.66 -1.85 -3.33
C PHE A 69 7.09 -3.01 -4.15
N ARG A 70 7.88 -4.05 -4.34
CA ARG A 70 7.47 -5.19 -5.17
C ARG A 70 7.34 -6.48 -4.40
N ASP A 71 7.94 -6.54 -3.22
CA ASP A 71 7.90 -7.72 -2.36
C ASP A 71 6.67 -7.68 -1.47
N ARG A 72 6.13 -8.82 -1.17
CA ARG A 72 5.09 -8.94 -0.16
C ARG A 72 5.50 -9.95 0.91
N PRO A 73 5.35 -9.58 2.20
CA PRO A 73 4.91 -8.26 2.64
C PRO A 73 5.95 -7.19 2.33
N SER A 74 5.48 -5.96 2.06
CA SER A 74 6.35 -4.81 1.86
C SER A 74 6.62 -4.14 3.19
N GLU A 75 7.89 -4.03 3.56
CA GLU A 75 8.33 -3.41 4.82
C GLU A 75 8.48 -1.91 4.60
N LEU A 76 7.66 -1.13 5.29
CA LEU A 76 7.63 0.32 5.09
C LEU A 76 8.68 1.07 5.88
N GLU A 77 9.29 0.41 6.86
CA GLU A 77 10.34 1.00 7.69
C GLU A 77 11.75 0.79 7.12
N LEU A 78 11.88 -0.08 6.10
CA LEU A 78 13.18 -0.41 5.50
C LEU A 78 13.29 0.18 4.10
N PRO A 79 14.53 0.45 3.60
CA PRO A 79 14.70 0.94 2.24
C PRO A 79 13.97 0.04 1.21
N PRO A 80 13.39 0.61 0.14
CA PRO A 80 13.46 2.00 -0.29
C PRO A 80 12.67 3.02 0.52
N GLY A 81 12.07 2.61 1.64
CA GLY A 81 11.52 3.50 2.63
C GLY A 81 12.62 4.24 3.38
N PRO A 82 12.36 4.75 4.58
CA PRO A 82 11.13 4.59 5.33
C PRO A 82 9.99 5.49 4.87
N VAL A 83 8.80 5.05 5.17
CA VAL A 83 7.59 5.85 5.03
C VAL A 83 7.47 6.70 6.29
N SER A 84 7.22 8.00 6.14
CA SER A 84 7.16 8.87 7.30
C SER A 84 5.91 8.59 8.14
N GLY A 85 6.02 8.84 9.46
CA GLY A 85 5.04 8.43 10.46
C GLY A 85 3.88 9.39 10.62
N GLU A 86 3.24 9.83 9.55
CA GLU A 86 2.13 10.75 9.61
C GLU A 86 0.81 10.00 9.72
N ARG A 87 -0.28 10.73 10.02
CA ARG A 87 -1.55 10.12 10.38
C ARG A 87 -2.20 9.36 9.22
N PHE A 88 -2.17 9.94 8.02
CA PHE A 88 -2.84 9.35 6.85
C PHE A 88 -1.82 8.75 5.92
N ALA A 89 -2.18 7.61 5.35
CA ALA A 89 -1.41 6.97 4.29
C ALA A 89 -2.31 6.71 3.10
N GLU A 90 -1.79 6.97 1.91
CA GLU A 90 -2.45 6.54 0.68
C GLU A 90 -1.60 5.46 0.04
N LEU A 91 -2.24 4.35 -0.27
CA LEU A 91 -1.61 3.22 -0.93
C LEU A 91 -2.08 3.17 -2.38
N GLU A 92 -1.14 2.93 -3.29
CA GLU A 92 -1.46 2.71 -4.69
C GLU A 92 -0.86 1.38 -5.13
N LEU A 93 -1.71 0.47 -5.54
CA LEU A 93 -1.29 -0.80 -6.12
C LEU A 93 -1.41 -0.68 -7.63
N THR A 94 -0.34 -1.01 -8.33
CA THR A 94 -0.30 -1.00 -9.79
C THR A 94 -0.26 -2.44 -10.28
N LEU A 95 -1.22 -2.78 -11.13
CA LEU A 95 -1.32 -4.08 -11.76
C LEU A 95 -0.85 -3.96 -13.21
N ASP A 96 0.02 -4.86 -13.62
CA ASP A 96 0.63 -4.83 -14.94
C ASP A 96 0.60 -6.23 -15.55
N SER A 97 0.00 -6.34 -16.74
CA SER A 97 -0.05 -7.60 -17.45
C SER A 97 1.27 -7.95 -18.13
N GLY A 98 2.20 -7.00 -18.24
CA GLY A 98 3.47 -7.22 -18.94
C GLY A 98 3.30 -7.47 -20.41
N GLY A 99 2.17 -7.06 -21.01
CA GLY A 99 1.89 -7.32 -22.41
C GLY A 99 1.33 -8.70 -22.68
N THR A 100 1.02 -9.48 -21.62
CA THR A 100 0.42 -10.80 -21.77
C THR A 100 -1.09 -10.71 -21.96
N MET A 101 -1.71 -11.85 -22.26
CA MET A 101 -3.16 -11.94 -22.37
C MET A 101 -3.83 -12.20 -21.01
N THR A 102 -3.04 -12.30 -19.94
CA THR A 102 -3.54 -12.57 -18.59
C THR A 102 -3.50 -11.31 -17.74
N SER A 103 -4.35 -11.28 -16.71
CA SER A 103 -4.45 -10.13 -15.81
C SER A 103 -4.06 -10.54 -14.40
N PRO A 104 -3.28 -9.72 -13.69
CA PRO A 104 -3.06 -9.95 -12.25
C PRO A 104 -4.35 -9.66 -11.49
N ARG A 105 -4.46 -10.26 -10.30
CA ARG A 105 -5.64 -10.10 -9.45
C ARG A 105 -5.19 -9.92 -8.01
N ILE A 106 -5.81 -8.97 -7.30
CA ILE A 106 -5.60 -8.76 -5.88
C ILE A 106 -6.87 -9.18 -5.17
N ASP A 107 -6.73 -10.06 -4.17
CA ASP A 107 -7.85 -10.59 -3.38
C ASP A 107 -7.94 -9.96 -2.01
N ARG A 108 -6.81 -9.52 -1.44
CA ARG A 108 -6.76 -9.00 -0.08
C ARG A 108 -5.61 -8.00 0.06
N LEU A 109 -5.85 -6.97 0.84
CA LEU A 109 -4.85 -5.98 1.22
C LEU A 109 -4.90 -5.83 2.74
N THR A 110 -3.75 -5.96 3.40
CA THR A 110 -3.62 -5.82 4.85
C THR A 110 -2.55 -4.78 5.15
N VAL A 111 -2.89 -3.80 5.97
CA VAL A 111 -1.96 -2.77 6.42
C VAL A 111 -1.74 -2.93 7.91
N GLN A 112 -0.49 -2.99 8.32
CA GLN A 112 -0.12 -3.11 9.71
C GLN A 112 0.57 -1.82 10.16
N TYR A 113 0.07 -1.24 11.24
CA TYR A 113 0.66 -0.05 11.83
C TYR A 113 0.57 -0.09 13.35
N ASN A 114 1.36 0.75 13.99
CA ASN A 114 1.46 0.84 15.43
C ASN A 114 1.28 2.29 15.86
N CYS A 115 0.55 2.48 16.96
CA CYS A 115 0.39 3.79 17.57
C CYS A 115 1.21 3.82 18.85
N PRO A 116 2.45 4.31 18.80
CA PRO A 116 3.30 4.34 19.98
C PRO A 116 2.74 5.30 21.04
N LEU A 117 2.96 4.94 22.28
CA LEU A 117 2.53 5.75 23.42
C LEU A 117 3.52 6.86 23.72
#